data_b45a2eff26aa65506eb39afa933d76d2
#
_entry.id   b45a2eff26aa65506eb39afa933d76d2
#
_cell.length_a   1.000
_cell.length_b   1.000
_cell.length_c   1.000
_cell.angle_alpha   90.00
_cell.angle_beta   90.00
_cell.angle_gamma   90.00
#
_symmetry.space_group_name_H-M   'P 1'
#
loop_
_entity.id
_entity.type
_entity.pdbx_description
1 polymer ?
#
loop_
_entity_poly.entity_id
_entity_poly.type
_entity_poly.pdbx_seq_one_letter_code
_entity_poly.pdbx_strand_id
1 'polypeptide(L)'
;MKMTDISPEVWKNDYKAFKEATEQFYSGEMDSKTYKGISGGFGSYAQRGGKASMLRLRMPGGVMTKEKLGFIAQAVKDYKISRVHLTTCQTLQLHNLSKDDVCKLAVKALSCGIVTRGGGGDFPRNVMVSPLAGVEEGEYFDVLPYALKASDFLMSYINGPRLPRKLKVGFSNTPKNVTHATYRDLGFSAREDGSFDVYSAGGLGNKPAFGVKVAEAVSPDQILYYVRAMHELFCEYGNYENRAKARSRFMQETLGGPELYKEAFLKKLKEVRETGDDLTLKKEELLPCKELSEAWEAAKTGSAHSQEQLLASIENPYTRKRVIPQKQEGLYSVACHPLGGSPDPALFEKVYDVIRRIPGAQLRLSPEEMFYVINCRAEDIEEVLEATSCKEADCACSRFEESVACIGSSICQQGVRDSQALLRTLIEMERAEGFKDGILPQIHISGCPSSCGTHQTGVIGFRGGAKSVNKEVKPAFQLFVKGCSCQGKERMGEELGTILEEHIPGFLKALGFAVQESGLNFEAWYAQDKEGIKKIAQDFLV
;
A
#
# COMPACT_ATOMS: atom_id res chain seq x y z
N MET A 1 5.78 -26.11 -0.54
CA MET A 1 6.97 -25.81 -1.39
C MET A 1 7.44 -24.42 -1.01
N LYS A 2 8.63 -24.28 -0.44
CA LYS A 2 9.16 -22.98 -0.05
C LYS A 2 9.51 -22.19 -1.31
N MET A 3 9.34 -20.84 -1.29
CA MET A 3 9.74 -19.98 -2.43
C MET A 3 11.23 -20.14 -2.78
N THR A 4 12.04 -20.50 -1.80
CA THR A 4 13.46 -20.88 -1.96
C THR A 4 13.67 -22.19 -2.71
N ASP A 5 12.64 -23.05 -2.81
CA ASP A 5 12.75 -24.37 -3.46
C ASP A 5 12.33 -24.30 -4.95
N ILE A 6 11.79 -23.14 -5.40
CA ILE A 6 11.49 -22.91 -6.80
C ILE A 6 12.71 -22.27 -7.44
N SER A 7 13.46 -23.03 -8.20
CA SER A 7 14.63 -22.50 -8.91
C SER A 7 14.24 -21.33 -9.83
N PRO A 8 15.10 -20.33 -10.04
CA PRO A 8 14.86 -19.27 -11.02
C PRO A 8 14.46 -19.79 -12.42
N GLU A 9 14.86 -21.00 -12.77
CA GLU A 9 14.53 -21.63 -14.04
C GLU A 9 13.04 -21.98 -14.16
N VAL A 10 12.39 -22.44 -13.07
CA VAL A 10 10.95 -22.74 -13.06
C VAL A 10 10.16 -21.45 -13.31
N TRP A 11 10.54 -20.36 -12.63
CA TRP A 11 9.92 -19.06 -12.86
C TRP A 11 10.16 -18.53 -14.26
N LYS A 12 11.37 -18.67 -14.82
CA LYS A 12 11.66 -18.26 -16.20
C LYS A 12 10.77 -18.98 -17.22
N ASN A 13 10.49 -20.26 -17.02
CA ASN A 13 9.59 -21.00 -17.91
C ASN A 13 8.15 -20.47 -17.87
N ASP A 14 7.65 -20.09 -16.69
CA ASP A 14 6.33 -19.44 -16.57
C ASP A 14 6.25 -18.17 -17.42
N TYR A 15 7.32 -17.37 -17.48
CA TYR A 15 7.33 -16.11 -18.23
C TYR A 15 7.34 -16.28 -19.77
N LYS A 16 7.58 -17.49 -20.31
CA LYS A 16 7.44 -17.73 -21.76
C LYS A 16 6.01 -17.49 -22.22
N ALA A 17 5.02 -18.04 -21.52
CA ALA A 17 3.61 -17.82 -21.83
C ALA A 17 3.21 -16.33 -21.74
N PHE A 18 3.78 -15.58 -20.80
CA PHE A 18 3.57 -14.13 -20.70
C PHE A 18 4.14 -13.39 -21.93
N LYS A 19 5.33 -13.77 -22.38
CA LYS A 19 5.97 -13.16 -23.56
C LYS A 19 5.14 -13.42 -24.82
N GLU A 20 4.74 -14.68 -25.06
CA GLU A 20 3.91 -15.06 -26.21
C GLU A 20 2.57 -14.29 -26.22
N ALA A 21 1.87 -14.25 -25.09
CA ALA A 21 0.62 -13.48 -24.98
C ALA A 21 0.83 -11.98 -25.22
N THR A 22 1.99 -11.43 -24.77
CA THR A 22 2.32 -10.03 -24.99
C THR A 22 2.57 -9.74 -26.46
N GLU A 23 3.29 -10.60 -27.16
CA GLU A 23 3.53 -10.49 -28.60
C GLU A 23 2.22 -10.53 -29.38
N GLN A 24 1.33 -11.52 -29.10
CA GLN A 24 0.01 -11.65 -29.75
C GLN A 24 -0.90 -10.45 -29.49
N PHE A 25 -0.86 -9.87 -28.28
CA PHE A 25 -1.67 -8.68 -27.99
C PHE A 25 -1.19 -7.46 -28.78
N TYR A 26 0.12 -7.22 -28.83
CA TYR A 26 0.66 -6.05 -29.51
C TYR A 26 0.71 -6.20 -31.04
N SER A 27 0.62 -7.45 -31.59
CA SER A 27 0.40 -7.69 -33.03
C SER A 27 -1.07 -7.57 -33.44
N GLY A 28 -2.00 -7.51 -32.45
CA GLY A 28 -3.45 -7.46 -32.72
C GLY A 28 -4.12 -8.82 -32.85
N GLU A 29 -3.40 -9.92 -32.64
CA GLU A 29 -3.92 -11.29 -32.69
C GLU A 29 -4.71 -11.68 -31.43
N MET A 30 -4.52 -10.95 -30.31
CA MET A 30 -5.20 -11.20 -29.04
C MET A 30 -5.97 -9.96 -28.58
N ASP A 31 -7.21 -10.14 -28.14
CA ASP A 31 -8.02 -9.05 -27.58
C ASP A 31 -7.58 -8.64 -26.18
N SER A 32 -7.91 -7.39 -25.79
CA SER A 32 -7.51 -6.80 -24.49
C SER A 32 -8.05 -7.55 -23.27
N LYS A 33 -9.21 -8.21 -23.36
CA LYS A 33 -9.82 -8.93 -22.24
C LYS A 33 -9.06 -10.23 -21.97
N THR A 34 -8.74 -10.96 -23.03
CA THR A 34 -7.95 -12.19 -22.99
C THR A 34 -6.54 -11.90 -22.50
N TYR A 35 -5.87 -10.89 -23.08
CA TYR A 35 -4.54 -10.45 -22.63
C TYR A 35 -4.52 -10.06 -21.16
N LYS A 36 -5.48 -9.26 -20.70
CA LYS A 36 -5.61 -8.87 -19.29
C LYS A 36 -5.78 -10.07 -18.35
N GLY A 37 -6.45 -11.12 -18.79
CA GLY A 37 -6.61 -12.38 -18.04
C GLY A 37 -5.27 -13.06 -17.79
N ILE A 38 -4.39 -13.08 -18.80
CA ILE A 38 -3.06 -13.70 -18.75
C ILE A 38 -2.05 -12.77 -18.07
N SER A 39 -1.84 -11.57 -18.62
CA SER A 39 -0.81 -10.62 -18.17
C SER A 39 -0.99 -10.21 -16.70
N GLY A 40 -2.24 -10.12 -16.23
CA GLY A 40 -2.54 -9.84 -14.84
C GLY A 40 -1.90 -10.84 -13.88
N GLY A 41 -1.85 -12.11 -14.23
CA GLY A 41 -1.18 -13.16 -13.45
C GLY A 41 0.33 -12.96 -13.33
N PHE A 42 0.93 -12.21 -14.26
CA PHE A 42 2.35 -11.84 -14.26
C PHE A 42 2.62 -10.43 -13.70
N GLY A 43 1.60 -9.80 -13.11
CA GLY A 43 1.73 -8.46 -12.54
C GLY A 43 1.73 -7.34 -13.57
N SER A 44 1.37 -7.64 -14.81
CA SER A 44 1.36 -6.66 -15.91
C SER A 44 -0.05 -6.36 -16.41
N TYR A 45 -0.24 -5.14 -16.89
CA TYR A 45 -1.44 -4.72 -17.59
C TYR A 45 -1.09 -3.73 -18.69
N ALA A 46 -1.75 -3.85 -19.84
CA ALA A 46 -1.74 -2.78 -20.83
C ALA A 46 -2.37 -1.51 -20.21
N GLN A 47 -1.74 -0.38 -20.42
CA GLN A 47 -2.23 0.92 -19.99
C GLN A 47 -3.40 1.40 -20.87
N ARG A 48 -4.04 2.50 -20.46
CA ARG A 48 -5.09 3.13 -21.28
C ARG A 48 -4.54 3.45 -22.68
N GLY A 49 -5.32 3.10 -23.69
CA GLY A 49 -4.90 3.25 -25.10
C GLY A 49 -4.11 2.06 -25.67
N GLY A 50 -3.70 1.08 -24.86
CA GLY A 50 -3.08 -0.17 -25.32
C GLY A 50 -1.68 -0.05 -25.92
N LYS A 51 -1.03 1.13 -25.86
CA LYS A 51 0.28 1.38 -26.48
C LYS A 51 1.48 1.06 -25.61
N ALA A 52 1.28 0.95 -24.30
CA ALA A 52 2.31 0.68 -23.31
C ALA A 52 1.80 -0.26 -22.25
N SER A 53 2.71 -0.90 -21.53
CA SER A 53 2.43 -1.78 -20.40
C SER A 53 2.93 -1.19 -19.09
N MET A 54 2.33 -1.61 -17.98
CA MET A 54 2.88 -1.46 -16.65
C MET A 54 3.32 -2.80 -16.08
N LEU A 55 4.35 -2.80 -15.26
CA LEU A 55 4.83 -3.96 -14.52
C LEU A 55 4.80 -3.66 -13.02
N ARG A 56 4.21 -4.56 -12.23
CA ARG A 56 4.16 -4.47 -10.77
C ARG A 56 5.19 -5.39 -10.14
N LEU A 57 6.11 -4.81 -9.43
CA LEU A 57 7.13 -5.49 -8.64
C LEU A 57 6.55 -5.77 -7.24
N ARG A 58 6.48 -7.04 -6.85
CA ARG A 58 6.04 -7.43 -5.51
C ARG A 58 7.18 -7.19 -4.52
N MET A 59 6.84 -6.63 -3.38
CA MET A 59 7.73 -6.38 -2.25
C MET A 59 7.06 -6.93 -0.98
N PRO A 60 7.20 -8.22 -0.69
CA PRO A 60 6.64 -8.80 0.54
C PRO A 60 7.06 -7.99 1.77
N GLY A 61 6.09 -7.64 2.62
CA GLY A 61 6.31 -6.77 3.76
C GLY A 61 6.77 -5.35 3.43
N GLY A 62 6.69 -4.92 2.17
CA GLY A 62 7.25 -3.64 1.73
C GLY A 62 8.79 -3.60 1.70
N VAL A 63 9.45 -4.73 1.93
CA VAL A 63 10.93 -4.80 2.05
C VAL A 63 11.60 -4.64 0.69
N MET A 64 12.37 -3.57 0.57
CA MET A 64 13.22 -3.29 -0.59
C MET A 64 14.69 -3.23 -0.14
N THR A 65 15.38 -4.36 -0.28
CA THR A 65 16.81 -4.47 0.04
C THR A 65 17.66 -3.65 -0.92
N LYS A 66 18.94 -3.48 -0.61
CA LYS A 66 19.90 -2.77 -1.47
C LYS A 66 19.96 -3.38 -2.87
N GLU A 67 19.91 -4.72 -2.99
CA GLU A 67 19.94 -5.44 -4.26
C GLU A 67 18.69 -5.12 -5.10
N LYS A 68 17.49 -5.12 -4.47
CA LYS A 68 16.24 -4.76 -5.14
C LYS A 68 16.24 -3.31 -5.58
N LEU A 69 16.69 -2.40 -4.72
CA LEU A 69 16.79 -0.99 -5.04
C LEU A 69 17.79 -0.73 -6.17
N GLY A 70 18.96 -1.37 -6.12
CA GLY A 70 19.97 -1.29 -7.18
C GLY A 70 19.44 -1.77 -8.54
N PHE A 71 18.68 -2.88 -8.53
CA PHE A 71 17.97 -3.33 -9.73
C PHE A 71 17.00 -2.28 -10.27
N ILE A 72 16.20 -1.65 -9.39
CA ILE A 72 15.21 -0.63 -9.79
C ILE A 72 15.93 0.60 -10.35
N ALA A 73 16.96 1.11 -9.68
CA ALA A 73 17.77 2.23 -10.13
C ALA A 73 18.37 1.99 -11.52
N GLN A 74 18.96 0.80 -11.72
CA GLN A 74 19.53 0.40 -13.00
C GLN A 74 18.44 0.23 -14.08
N ALA A 75 17.29 -0.35 -13.73
CA ALA A 75 16.18 -0.53 -14.67
C ALA A 75 15.61 0.82 -15.14
N VAL A 76 15.46 1.79 -14.23
CA VAL A 76 15.01 3.14 -14.57
C VAL A 76 15.92 3.77 -15.62
N LYS A 77 17.22 3.65 -15.45
CA LYS A 77 18.24 4.19 -16.38
C LYS A 77 18.27 3.46 -17.72
N ASP A 78 18.42 2.12 -17.70
CA ASP A 78 18.60 1.30 -18.90
C ASP A 78 17.38 1.33 -19.83
N TYR A 79 16.18 1.33 -19.25
CA TYR A 79 14.90 1.30 -19.97
C TYR A 79 14.23 2.66 -20.10
N LYS A 80 14.91 3.73 -19.63
CA LYS A 80 14.41 5.12 -19.67
C LYS A 80 12.98 5.22 -19.12
N ILE A 81 12.74 4.58 -17.97
CA ILE A 81 11.42 4.53 -17.36
C ILE A 81 11.04 5.93 -16.91
N SER A 82 10.01 6.49 -17.53
CA SER A 82 9.57 7.86 -17.31
C SER A 82 8.59 8.02 -16.16
N ARG A 83 8.06 6.91 -15.60
CA ARG A 83 7.10 6.96 -14.50
C ARG A 83 7.17 5.71 -13.64
N VAL A 84 7.23 5.93 -12.35
CA VAL A 84 7.09 4.91 -11.29
C VAL A 84 5.93 5.28 -10.39
N HIS A 85 5.37 4.29 -9.66
CA HIS A 85 4.32 4.56 -8.69
C HIS A 85 4.41 3.59 -7.51
N LEU A 86 4.47 4.15 -6.31
CA LEU A 86 4.33 3.44 -5.04
C LEU A 86 2.85 3.17 -4.80
N THR A 87 2.49 1.99 -4.32
CA THR A 87 1.07 1.65 -4.21
C THR A 87 0.63 1.43 -2.78
N THR A 88 -0.66 1.62 -2.51
CA THR A 88 -1.29 1.29 -1.22
C THR A 88 -1.24 -0.20 -0.83
N CYS A 89 -0.57 -1.04 -1.63
CA CYS A 89 -0.33 -2.45 -1.33
C CYS A 89 1.17 -2.77 -1.18
N GLN A 90 1.99 -1.76 -0.89
CA GLN A 90 3.44 -1.89 -0.73
C GLN A 90 4.11 -2.59 -1.91
N THR A 91 3.76 -2.17 -3.12
CA THR A 91 4.39 -2.62 -4.36
C THR A 91 4.85 -1.43 -5.18
N LEU A 92 5.86 -1.62 -6.01
CA LEU A 92 6.29 -0.62 -6.98
C LEU A 92 5.72 -0.95 -8.36
N GLN A 93 5.26 0.04 -9.09
CA GLN A 93 4.85 -0.09 -10.49
C GLN A 93 5.81 0.68 -11.39
N LEU A 94 6.24 0.03 -12.46
CA LEU A 94 6.97 0.63 -13.57
C LEU A 94 5.98 0.84 -14.71
N HIS A 95 5.94 2.03 -15.26
CA HIS A 95 4.96 2.44 -16.28
C HIS A 95 5.63 2.79 -17.60
N ASN A 96 4.80 2.91 -18.65
CA ASN A 96 5.21 3.30 -20.01
C ASN A 96 6.21 2.34 -20.64
N LEU A 97 6.15 1.05 -20.27
CA LEU A 97 7.05 0.03 -20.80
C LEU A 97 6.60 -0.43 -22.19
N SER A 98 7.58 -0.62 -23.09
CA SER A 98 7.35 -1.29 -24.36
C SER A 98 6.99 -2.78 -24.15
N LYS A 99 6.46 -3.43 -25.19
CA LYS A 99 6.15 -4.86 -25.18
C LYS A 99 7.38 -5.73 -24.85
N ASP A 100 8.55 -5.33 -25.34
CA ASP A 100 9.79 -6.08 -25.12
C ASP A 100 10.36 -5.83 -23.73
N ASP A 101 10.32 -4.58 -23.26
CA ASP A 101 10.88 -4.19 -21.97
C ASP A 101 10.10 -4.77 -20.81
N VAL A 102 8.77 -4.83 -20.90
CA VAL A 102 7.94 -5.41 -19.82
C VAL A 102 8.28 -6.88 -19.60
N CYS A 103 8.51 -7.64 -20.68
CA CYS A 103 8.88 -9.05 -20.59
C CYS A 103 10.31 -9.25 -20.07
N LYS A 104 11.27 -8.46 -20.60
CA LYS A 104 12.67 -8.50 -20.16
C LYS A 104 12.82 -8.15 -18.68
N LEU A 105 12.16 -7.07 -18.24
CA LEU A 105 12.20 -6.62 -16.84
C LEU A 105 11.59 -7.64 -15.90
N ALA A 106 10.46 -8.28 -16.28
CA ALA A 106 9.82 -9.30 -15.46
C ALA A 106 10.74 -10.50 -15.19
N VAL A 107 11.54 -10.90 -16.18
CA VAL A 107 12.53 -11.98 -16.03
C VAL A 107 13.79 -11.51 -15.29
N LYS A 108 14.33 -10.32 -15.63
CA LYS A 108 15.51 -9.77 -14.94
C LYS A 108 15.29 -9.55 -13.46
N ALA A 109 14.07 -9.15 -13.06
CA ALA A 109 13.71 -8.93 -11.65
C ALA A 109 13.92 -10.18 -10.76
N LEU A 110 13.85 -11.38 -11.34
CA LEU A 110 14.09 -12.64 -10.62
C LEU A 110 15.51 -12.73 -10.05
N SER A 111 16.51 -12.10 -10.69
CA SER A 111 17.91 -12.16 -10.24
C SER A 111 18.15 -11.50 -8.88
N CYS A 112 17.27 -10.57 -8.47
CA CYS A 112 17.31 -9.93 -7.16
C CYS A 112 16.14 -10.36 -6.25
N GLY A 113 15.49 -11.50 -6.54
CA GLY A 113 14.40 -12.04 -5.75
C GLY A 113 13.07 -11.29 -5.88
N ILE A 114 12.89 -10.46 -6.90
CA ILE A 114 11.60 -9.82 -7.19
C ILE A 114 10.79 -10.72 -8.12
N VAL A 115 9.67 -11.25 -7.62
CA VAL A 115 8.75 -12.08 -8.38
C VAL A 115 7.51 -11.25 -8.73
N THR A 116 7.16 -11.14 -10.01
CA THR A 116 5.98 -10.38 -10.45
C THR A 116 4.71 -11.25 -10.53
N ARG A 117 4.83 -12.59 -10.51
CA ARG A 117 3.71 -13.54 -10.47
C ARG A 117 2.76 -13.21 -9.32
N GLY A 118 1.45 -13.25 -9.60
CA GLY A 118 0.42 -12.85 -8.63
C GLY A 118 0.37 -11.35 -8.31
N GLY A 119 1.19 -10.52 -8.95
CA GLY A 119 1.15 -9.06 -8.79
C GLY A 119 -0.17 -8.43 -9.29
N GLY A 120 -0.90 -9.11 -10.14
CA GLY A 120 -2.23 -8.75 -10.64
C GLY A 120 -3.18 -9.95 -10.64
N GLY A 121 -4.31 -9.85 -11.36
CA GLY A 121 -5.27 -10.96 -11.52
C GLY A 121 -5.95 -11.42 -10.24
N ASP A 122 -6.46 -12.64 -10.29
CA ASP A 122 -7.21 -13.27 -9.22
C ASP A 122 -6.30 -14.29 -8.49
N PHE A 123 -5.29 -13.76 -7.81
CA PHE A 123 -4.22 -14.48 -7.12
C PHE A 123 -4.00 -13.92 -5.71
N PRO A 124 -3.30 -14.67 -4.84
CA PRO A 124 -2.72 -14.10 -3.64
C PRO A 124 -1.81 -12.92 -3.99
N ARG A 125 -2.06 -11.77 -3.35
CA ARG A 125 -1.35 -10.52 -3.60
C ARG A 125 -0.16 -10.36 -2.68
N ASN A 126 0.54 -9.25 -2.83
CA ASN A 126 1.60 -8.87 -1.90
C ASN A 126 1.07 -8.90 -0.47
N VAL A 127 1.77 -9.57 0.43
CA VAL A 127 1.47 -9.53 1.87
C VAL A 127 2.02 -8.22 2.42
N MET A 128 1.20 -7.51 3.16
CA MET A 128 1.50 -6.18 3.69
C MET A 128 1.85 -6.26 5.16
N VAL A 129 2.74 -5.37 5.59
CA VAL A 129 3.21 -5.25 6.97
C VAL A 129 3.28 -3.78 7.34
N SER A 130 3.06 -3.44 8.61
CA SER A 130 3.43 -2.10 9.11
C SER A 130 4.86 -1.77 8.69
N PRO A 131 5.09 -0.65 7.98
CA PRO A 131 6.38 -0.41 7.32
C PRO A 131 7.57 -0.36 8.27
N LEU A 132 7.35 0.08 9.49
CA LEU A 132 8.37 0.17 10.54
C LEU A 132 8.38 -1.05 11.49
N ALA A 133 7.71 -2.16 11.13
CA ALA A 133 7.76 -3.39 11.93
C ALA A 133 9.21 -3.86 12.14
N GLY A 134 9.54 -4.18 13.38
CA GLY A 134 10.88 -4.54 13.85
C GLY A 134 11.74 -3.35 14.30
N VAL A 135 11.33 -2.10 13.98
CA VAL A 135 12.09 -0.89 14.32
C VAL A 135 11.26 0.22 14.96
N GLU A 136 9.93 0.12 14.99
CA GLU A 136 9.01 1.14 15.51
C GLU A 136 9.02 1.17 17.05
N GLU A 137 9.21 2.35 17.64
CA GLU A 137 8.99 2.52 19.08
C GLU A 137 7.53 2.27 19.45
N GLY A 138 7.31 1.52 20.50
CA GLY A 138 5.97 1.19 21.00
C GLY A 138 5.20 0.17 20.15
N GLU A 139 5.84 -0.51 19.20
CA GLU A 139 5.22 -1.67 18.58
C GLU A 139 5.04 -2.81 19.58
N TYR A 140 3.97 -3.57 19.47
CA TYR A 140 3.73 -4.71 20.35
C TYR A 140 4.78 -5.81 20.18
N PHE A 141 5.11 -6.16 18.93
CA PHE A 141 6.24 -7.02 18.56
C PHE A 141 6.51 -6.94 17.07
N ASP A 142 7.66 -7.46 16.64
CA ASP A 142 8.02 -7.53 15.21
C ASP A 142 7.18 -8.56 14.47
N VAL A 143 6.26 -8.07 13.64
CA VAL A 143 5.35 -8.91 12.84
C VAL A 143 5.91 -9.25 11.45
N LEU A 144 7.04 -8.66 11.05
CA LEU A 144 7.62 -8.84 9.71
C LEU A 144 8.00 -10.29 9.40
N PRO A 145 8.70 -11.04 10.28
CA PRO A 145 9.10 -12.42 10.00
C PRO A 145 7.89 -13.31 9.67
N TYR A 146 6.79 -13.15 10.41
CA TYR A 146 5.56 -13.90 10.21
C TYR A 146 4.89 -13.58 8.89
N ALA A 147 4.85 -12.30 8.52
CA ALA A 147 4.27 -11.87 7.26
C ALA A 147 5.07 -12.35 6.04
N LEU A 148 6.40 -12.40 6.13
CA LEU A 148 7.25 -12.97 5.09
C LEU A 148 6.97 -14.47 4.92
N LYS A 149 6.81 -15.23 6.01
CA LYS A 149 6.42 -16.65 5.95
C LYS A 149 5.03 -16.85 5.34
N ALA A 150 4.06 -15.99 5.70
CA ALA A 150 2.74 -16.01 5.08
C ALA A 150 2.81 -15.70 3.58
N SER A 151 3.69 -14.79 3.16
CA SER A 151 3.93 -14.49 1.74
C SER A 151 4.49 -15.69 0.99
N ASP A 152 5.51 -16.35 1.53
CA ASP A 152 6.12 -17.53 0.92
C ASP A 152 5.12 -18.68 0.82
N PHE A 153 4.34 -18.89 1.87
CA PHE A 153 3.29 -19.90 1.90
C PHE A 153 2.22 -19.63 0.83
N LEU A 154 1.76 -18.39 0.68
CA LEU A 154 0.80 -18.00 -0.35
C LEU A 154 1.36 -18.14 -1.77
N MET A 155 2.67 -17.97 -1.97
CA MET A 155 3.31 -18.18 -3.26
C MET A 155 3.31 -19.66 -3.68
N SER A 156 3.23 -20.62 -2.75
CA SER A 156 3.08 -22.03 -3.10
C SER A 156 1.76 -22.34 -3.82
N TYR A 157 0.74 -21.49 -3.66
CA TYR A 157 -0.57 -21.61 -4.34
C TYR A 157 -0.63 -20.89 -5.69
N ILE A 158 0.47 -20.29 -6.17
CA ILE A 158 0.42 -19.43 -7.37
C ILE A 158 0.00 -20.19 -8.64
N ASN A 159 0.30 -21.47 -8.72
CA ASN A 159 -0.11 -22.40 -9.78
C ASN A 159 -1.21 -23.38 -9.32
N GLY A 160 -1.79 -23.14 -8.15
CA GLY A 160 -2.89 -23.91 -7.57
C GLY A 160 -4.27 -23.49 -8.11
N PRO A 161 -5.35 -23.85 -7.39
CA PRO A 161 -6.71 -23.47 -7.77
C PRO A 161 -6.84 -21.97 -7.97
N ARG A 162 -7.55 -21.58 -9.03
CA ARG A 162 -7.84 -20.16 -9.30
C ARG A 162 -8.76 -19.61 -8.21
N LEU A 163 -8.38 -18.48 -7.63
CA LEU A 163 -9.23 -17.76 -6.71
C LEU A 163 -10.39 -17.03 -7.44
N PRO A 164 -11.55 -16.85 -6.80
CA PRO A 164 -12.65 -16.06 -7.38
C PRO A 164 -12.21 -14.61 -7.65
N ARG A 165 -11.35 -14.09 -6.78
CA ARG A 165 -10.79 -12.74 -6.86
C ARG A 165 -9.44 -12.68 -6.12
N LYS A 166 -8.75 -11.51 -6.21
CA LYS A 166 -7.52 -11.23 -5.46
C LYS A 166 -7.70 -11.45 -3.95
N LEU A 167 -6.74 -12.10 -3.32
CA LEU A 167 -6.63 -12.28 -1.87
C LEU A 167 -5.54 -11.36 -1.33
N LYS A 168 -5.87 -10.49 -0.39
CA LYS A 168 -4.97 -9.53 0.25
C LYS A 168 -4.82 -9.86 1.73
N VAL A 169 -3.57 -10.00 2.19
CA VAL A 169 -3.24 -10.26 3.58
C VAL A 169 -2.44 -9.08 4.15
N GLY A 170 -2.72 -8.71 5.40
CA GLY A 170 -2.03 -7.61 6.07
C GLY A 170 -1.75 -7.92 7.54
N PHE A 171 -0.58 -7.45 8.01
CA PHE A 171 -0.11 -7.56 9.39
C PHE A 171 0.11 -6.17 9.96
N SER A 172 -0.54 -5.84 11.07
CA SER A 172 -0.33 -4.59 11.80
C SER A 172 0.32 -4.87 13.15
N ASN A 173 1.34 -4.07 13.50
CA ASN A 173 2.10 -4.17 14.74
C ASN A 173 1.63 -3.22 15.83
N THR A 174 0.76 -2.26 15.49
CA THR A 174 0.21 -1.25 16.41
C THR A 174 -1.26 -0.96 16.09
N PRO A 175 -2.01 -0.32 17.02
CA PRO A 175 -3.38 0.13 16.77
C PRO A 175 -3.55 1.18 15.65
N LYS A 176 -2.46 1.76 15.11
CA LYS A 176 -2.54 2.63 13.93
C LYS A 176 -3.14 1.92 12.72
N ASN A 177 -3.01 0.57 12.67
CA ASN A 177 -3.62 -0.28 11.64
C ASN A 177 -3.28 0.16 10.20
N VAL A 178 -2.03 0.58 9.97
CA VAL A 178 -1.56 1.16 8.70
C VAL A 178 -1.79 0.20 7.52
N THR A 179 -1.69 -1.11 7.75
CA THR A 179 -1.96 -2.12 6.73
C THR A 179 -3.44 -2.39 6.51
N HIS A 180 -4.30 -1.78 7.35
CA HIS A 180 -5.74 -2.03 7.35
C HIS A 180 -6.08 -3.51 7.65
N ALA A 181 -5.38 -4.15 8.57
CA ALA A 181 -5.54 -5.57 8.91
C ALA A 181 -6.99 -5.89 9.28
N THR A 182 -7.68 -5.00 10.01
CA THR A 182 -9.06 -5.20 10.48
C THR A 182 -10.11 -5.18 9.35
N TYR A 183 -9.74 -4.83 8.11
CA TYR A 183 -10.65 -4.86 6.95
C TYR A 183 -9.94 -5.28 5.64
N ARG A 184 -9.01 -6.26 5.74
CA ARG A 184 -8.47 -6.99 4.58
C ARG A 184 -9.23 -8.31 4.35
N ASP A 185 -8.90 -8.98 3.26
CA ASP A 185 -9.44 -10.34 3.02
C ASP A 185 -9.01 -11.28 4.15
N LEU A 186 -7.77 -11.13 4.66
CA LEU A 186 -7.27 -11.70 5.91
C LEU A 186 -6.33 -10.70 6.58
N GLY A 187 -6.49 -10.47 7.87
CA GLY A 187 -5.67 -9.53 8.63
C GLY A 187 -5.27 -10.08 9.99
N PHE A 188 -4.03 -9.80 10.34
CA PHE A 188 -3.43 -10.12 11.63
C PHE A 188 -3.07 -8.82 12.34
N SER A 189 -3.67 -8.57 13.47
CA SER A 189 -3.39 -7.39 14.29
C SER A 189 -2.69 -7.82 15.56
N ALA A 190 -1.48 -7.33 15.78
CA ALA A 190 -0.69 -7.64 16.97
C ALA A 190 -1.38 -7.14 18.24
N ARG A 191 -1.14 -7.85 19.34
CA ARG A 191 -1.59 -7.56 20.69
C ARG A 191 -0.38 -7.39 21.61
N GLU A 192 -0.57 -6.71 22.72
CA GLU A 192 0.47 -6.48 23.73
C GLU A 192 1.01 -7.79 24.36
N ASP A 193 0.17 -8.83 24.40
CA ASP A 193 0.55 -10.15 24.92
C ASP A 193 1.42 -10.99 23.96
N GLY A 194 1.82 -10.43 22.82
CA GLY A 194 2.63 -11.11 21.80
C GLY A 194 1.84 -12.03 20.87
N SER A 195 0.52 -11.99 20.93
CA SER A 195 -0.39 -12.77 20.06
C SER A 195 -1.03 -11.91 18.98
N PHE A 196 -1.88 -12.53 18.12
CA PHE A 196 -2.66 -11.85 17.11
C PHE A 196 -4.16 -11.94 17.32
N ASP A 197 -4.89 -10.85 17.07
CA ASP A 197 -6.29 -10.90 16.66
C ASP A 197 -6.35 -11.15 15.14
N VAL A 198 -7.24 -12.04 14.70
CA VAL A 198 -7.38 -12.42 13.30
C VAL A 198 -8.72 -11.96 12.74
N TYR A 199 -8.68 -11.18 11.67
CA TYR A 199 -9.84 -10.67 10.95
C TYR A 199 -9.91 -11.27 9.55
N SER A 200 -11.11 -11.55 9.07
CA SER A 200 -11.30 -12.18 7.77
C SER A 200 -12.51 -11.62 7.02
N ALA A 201 -12.49 -11.74 5.68
CA ALA A 201 -13.55 -11.28 4.77
C ALA A 201 -13.87 -9.78 4.86
N GLY A 202 -12.88 -8.92 5.11
CA GLY A 202 -13.01 -7.47 4.98
C GLY A 202 -12.63 -6.95 3.61
N GLY A 203 -12.84 -5.66 3.37
CA GLY A 203 -12.33 -4.98 2.18
C GLY A 203 -13.08 -3.73 1.78
N LEU A 204 -12.34 -2.83 1.13
CA LEU A 204 -12.86 -1.61 0.53
C LEU A 204 -13.36 -1.85 -0.90
N GLY A 205 -13.99 -0.84 -1.51
CA GLY A 205 -14.52 -0.87 -2.86
C GLY A 205 -16.00 -0.50 -2.90
N ASN A 206 -16.73 -0.95 -3.92
CA ASN A 206 -18.12 -0.52 -4.14
C ASN A 206 -19.08 -0.78 -2.96
N LYS A 207 -18.89 -1.89 -2.25
CA LYS A 207 -19.59 -2.19 -0.99
C LYS A 207 -18.50 -2.54 0.04
N PRO A 208 -17.98 -1.60 0.83
CA PRO A 208 -16.97 -1.87 1.83
C PRO A 208 -17.57 -2.67 3.01
N ALA A 209 -16.75 -3.49 3.63
CA ALA A 209 -17.09 -4.19 4.85
C ALA A 209 -15.86 -4.32 5.74
N PHE A 210 -16.05 -4.20 7.04
CA PHE A 210 -15.05 -4.60 8.02
C PHE A 210 -14.88 -6.12 8.02
N GLY A 211 -13.70 -6.58 8.39
CA GLY A 211 -13.43 -7.98 8.61
C GLY A 211 -14.17 -8.51 9.84
N VAL A 212 -14.60 -9.75 9.76
CA VAL A 212 -15.12 -10.48 10.91
C VAL A 212 -13.93 -10.92 11.76
N LYS A 213 -13.94 -10.62 13.07
CA LYS A 213 -12.94 -11.14 14.01
C LYS A 213 -13.20 -12.63 14.21
N VAL A 214 -12.42 -13.47 13.54
CA VAL A 214 -12.58 -14.93 13.54
C VAL A 214 -11.85 -15.61 14.69
N ALA A 215 -10.80 -14.98 15.21
CA ALA A 215 -10.07 -15.49 16.39
C ALA A 215 -9.38 -14.34 17.16
N GLU A 216 -9.11 -14.61 18.43
CA GLU A 216 -8.37 -13.73 19.35
C GLU A 216 -7.21 -14.50 19.98
N ALA A 217 -6.18 -13.78 20.40
CA ALA A 217 -5.01 -14.32 21.10
C ALA A 217 -4.37 -15.52 20.38
N VAL A 218 -4.26 -15.43 19.06
CA VAL A 218 -3.65 -16.48 18.24
C VAL A 218 -2.13 -16.42 18.37
N SER A 219 -1.51 -17.52 18.77
CA SER A 219 -0.04 -17.63 18.82
C SER A 219 0.56 -17.40 17.42
N PRO A 220 1.61 -16.57 17.31
CA PRO A 220 2.18 -16.19 16.01
C PRO A 220 2.72 -17.36 15.19
N ASP A 221 3.11 -18.46 15.82
CA ASP A 221 3.55 -19.68 15.14
C ASP A 221 2.42 -20.43 14.42
N GLN A 222 1.13 -20.12 14.71
CA GLN A 222 -0.05 -20.76 14.16
C GLN A 222 -0.64 -20.05 12.94
N ILE A 223 -0.09 -18.92 12.51
CA ILE A 223 -0.70 -18.07 11.47
C ILE A 223 -0.93 -18.78 10.13
N LEU A 224 -0.08 -19.74 9.76
CA LEU A 224 -0.20 -20.42 8.46
C LEU A 224 -1.45 -21.28 8.36
N TYR A 225 -1.96 -21.81 9.49
CA TYR A 225 -3.25 -22.50 9.52
C TYR A 225 -4.40 -21.56 9.12
N TYR A 226 -4.37 -20.30 9.60
CA TYR A 226 -5.38 -19.29 9.25
C TYR A 226 -5.25 -18.82 7.80
N VAL A 227 -4.01 -18.69 7.30
CA VAL A 227 -3.75 -18.34 5.89
C VAL A 227 -4.31 -19.42 4.96
N ARG A 228 -4.08 -20.70 5.29
CA ARG A 228 -4.61 -21.85 4.53
C ARG A 228 -6.13 -21.92 4.61
N ALA A 229 -6.69 -21.81 5.81
CA ALA A 229 -8.13 -21.82 6.03
C ALA A 229 -8.83 -20.73 5.20
N MET A 230 -8.29 -19.48 5.20
CA MET A 230 -8.83 -18.40 4.37
C MET A 230 -8.73 -18.70 2.88
N HIS A 231 -7.60 -19.23 2.41
CA HIS A 231 -7.41 -19.58 1.00
C HIS A 231 -8.43 -20.63 0.54
N GLU A 232 -8.55 -21.73 1.29
CA GLU A 232 -9.48 -22.84 0.97
C GLU A 232 -10.95 -22.40 1.08
N LEU A 233 -11.31 -21.65 2.15
CA LEU A 233 -12.66 -21.11 2.30
C LEU A 233 -13.04 -20.19 1.14
N PHE A 234 -12.08 -19.36 0.68
CA PHE A 234 -12.33 -18.47 -0.46
C PHE A 234 -12.49 -19.22 -1.77
N CYS A 235 -11.76 -20.33 -1.97
CA CYS A 235 -11.96 -21.21 -3.12
C CYS A 235 -13.34 -21.88 -3.09
N GLU A 236 -13.83 -22.27 -1.91
CA GLU A 236 -15.08 -23.02 -1.74
C GLU A 236 -16.33 -22.14 -1.82
N TYR A 237 -16.33 -21.00 -1.13
CA TYR A 237 -17.52 -20.14 -0.99
C TYR A 237 -17.47 -18.83 -1.79
N GLY A 238 -16.34 -18.54 -2.43
CA GLY A 238 -16.21 -17.33 -3.23
C GLY A 238 -17.01 -17.40 -4.54
N ASN A 239 -17.51 -16.25 -4.99
CA ASN A 239 -18.34 -16.17 -6.18
C ASN A 239 -17.50 -16.12 -7.46
N TYR A 240 -17.57 -17.19 -8.28
CA TYR A 240 -16.87 -17.28 -9.58
C TYR A 240 -17.70 -16.73 -10.74
N GLU A 241 -19.01 -16.67 -10.61
CA GLU A 241 -19.94 -16.30 -11.67
C GLU A 241 -20.09 -14.77 -11.76
N ASN A 242 -20.34 -14.12 -10.62
CA ASN A 242 -20.56 -12.69 -10.57
C ASN A 242 -19.32 -11.92 -10.08
N ARG A 243 -18.55 -11.40 -11.04
CA ARG A 243 -17.31 -10.67 -10.73
C ARG A 243 -17.50 -9.45 -9.82
N ALA A 244 -18.68 -8.83 -9.81
CA ALA A 244 -18.98 -7.71 -8.91
C ALA A 244 -19.13 -8.15 -7.45
N LYS A 245 -19.48 -9.41 -7.21
CA LYS A 245 -19.62 -10.04 -5.90
C LYS A 245 -18.49 -11.03 -5.58
N ALA A 246 -17.41 -11.07 -6.34
CA ALA A 246 -16.34 -12.05 -6.22
C ALA A 246 -15.31 -11.78 -5.09
N ARG A 247 -15.35 -10.61 -4.42
CA ARG A 247 -14.43 -10.30 -3.31
C ARG A 247 -14.86 -11.03 -2.04
N SER A 248 -13.90 -11.42 -1.22
CA SER A 248 -14.10 -12.18 0.02
C SER A 248 -15.15 -11.58 0.96
N ARG A 249 -15.23 -10.25 1.04
CA ARG A 249 -16.21 -9.56 1.90
C ARG A 249 -17.67 -9.89 1.57
N PHE A 250 -17.96 -10.33 0.34
CA PHE A 250 -19.31 -10.76 -0.03
C PHE A 250 -19.67 -12.14 0.52
N MET A 251 -18.67 -12.93 0.97
CA MET A 251 -18.96 -14.20 1.65
C MET A 251 -19.71 -14.00 2.96
N GLN A 252 -19.54 -12.85 3.64
CA GLN A 252 -20.35 -12.53 4.81
C GLN A 252 -21.84 -12.53 4.47
N GLU A 253 -22.23 -11.85 3.37
CA GLU A 253 -23.61 -11.81 2.88
C GLU A 253 -24.08 -13.21 2.39
N THR A 254 -23.24 -13.90 1.60
CA THR A 254 -23.58 -15.19 1.01
C THR A 254 -23.80 -16.29 2.05
N LEU A 255 -23.05 -16.26 3.15
CA LEU A 255 -23.16 -17.22 4.25
C LEU A 255 -24.20 -16.84 5.30
N GLY A 256 -24.91 -15.70 5.13
CA GLY A 256 -26.02 -15.31 6.00
C GLY A 256 -25.65 -14.38 7.15
N GLY A 257 -24.48 -13.78 7.13
CA GLY A 257 -24.02 -12.77 8.09
C GLY A 257 -22.67 -13.07 8.73
N PRO A 258 -22.15 -12.11 9.53
CA PRO A 258 -20.82 -12.23 10.15
C PRO A 258 -20.65 -13.46 11.04
N GLU A 259 -21.66 -13.81 11.82
CA GLU A 259 -21.58 -14.95 12.75
C GLU A 259 -21.51 -16.29 11.99
N LEU A 260 -22.37 -16.49 11.01
CA LEU A 260 -22.34 -17.69 10.17
C LEU A 260 -21.06 -17.77 9.32
N TYR A 261 -20.53 -16.63 8.89
CA TYR A 261 -19.21 -16.55 8.26
C TYR A 261 -18.11 -17.03 9.22
N LYS A 262 -18.13 -16.56 10.47
CA LYS A 262 -17.18 -16.97 11.52
C LYS A 262 -17.24 -18.48 11.78
N GLU A 263 -18.44 -19.02 11.91
CA GLU A 263 -18.64 -20.49 12.07
C GLU A 263 -18.05 -21.26 10.90
N ALA A 264 -18.31 -20.83 9.65
CA ALA A 264 -17.74 -21.47 8.45
C ALA A 264 -16.21 -21.38 8.42
N PHE A 265 -15.63 -20.23 8.83
CA PHE A 265 -14.19 -20.07 8.91
C PHE A 265 -13.56 -21.01 9.96
N LEU A 266 -14.14 -21.08 11.15
CA LEU A 266 -13.64 -21.94 12.24
C LEU A 266 -13.78 -23.43 11.88
N LYS A 267 -14.86 -23.82 11.20
CA LYS A 267 -15.02 -25.17 10.65
C LYS A 267 -13.90 -25.48 9.66
N LYS A 268 -13.63 -24.57 8.70
CA LYS A 268 -12.53 -24.73 7.76
C LYS A 268 -11.16 -24.81 8.44
N LEU A 269 -10.92 -23.99 9.45
CA LEU A 269 -9.69 -24.02 10.24
C LEU A 269 -9.50 -25.39 10.92
N LYS A 270 -10.59 -25.97 11.46
CA LYS A 270 -10.57 -27.30 12.03
C LYS A 270 -10.22 -28.36 10.99
N GLU A 271 -10.88 -28.32 9.81
CA GLU A 271 -10.58 -29.19 8.68
C GLU A 271 -9.09 -29.13 8.27
N VAL A 272 -8.53 -27.91 8.17
CA VAL A 272 -7.10 -27.70 7.87
C VAL A 272 -6.20 -28.35 8.92
N ARG A 273 -6.53 -28.25 10.19
CA ARG A 273 -5.75 -28.91 11.27
C ARG A 273 -5.85 -30.43 11.23
N GLU A 274 -6.99 -30.96 10.80
CA GLU A 274 -7.24 -32.40 10.69
C GLU A 274 -6.55 -33.05 9.47
N THR A 275 -5.99 -32.25 8.53
CA THR A 275 -5.17 -32.80 7.42
C THR A 275 -3.88 -33.47 7.89
N GLY A 276 -3.41 -33.16 9.10
CA GLY A 276 -2.15 -33.66 9.64
C GLY A 276 -0.89 -32.93 9.12
N ASP A 277 -1.04 -31.92 8.26
CA ASP A 277 0.08 -31.09 7.82
C ASP A 277 0.56 -30.19 8.97
N ASP A 278 1.85 -30.26 9.31
CA ASP A 278 2.44 -29.35 10.29
C ASP A 278 2.76 -27.99 9.65
N LEU A 279 1.89 -27.00 9.92
CA LEU A 279 2.02 -25.61 9.48
C LEU A 279 2.55 -24.70 10.61
N THR A 280 3.03 -25.25 11.70
CA THR A 280 3.57 -24.50 12.82
C THR A 280 4.92 -23.88 12.45
N LEU A 281 5.04 -22.57 12.59
CA LEU A 281 6.31 -21.86 12.34
C LEU A 281 7.30 -22.16 13.46
N LYS A 282 8.50 -22.57 13.07
CA LYS A 282 9.58 -22.85 14.02
C LYS A 282 10.39 -21.59 14.28
N LYS A 283 10.83 -21.42 15.53
CA LYS A 283 11.61 -20.24 15.96
C LYS A 283 12.85 -20.00 15.11
N GLU A 284 13.52 -21.08 14.70
CA GLU A 284 14.72 -21.08 13.85
C GLU A 284 14.42 -20.55 12.42
N GLU A 285 13.17 -20.56 12.01
CA GLU A 285 12.73 -20.05 10.70
C GLU A 285 12.42 -18.56 10.72
N LEU A 286 12.34 -17.94 11.91
CA LEU A 286 11.98 -16.56 12.17
C LEU A 286 13.21 -15.72 12.55
N LEU A 287 14.30 -15.90 11.83
CA LEU A 287 15.56 -15.22 12.12
C LEU A 287 15.41 -13.70 12.00
N PRO A 288 16.08 -12.93 12.87
CA PRO A 288 16.18 -11.47 12.74
C PRO A 288 16.69 -11.09 11.36
N CYS A 289 16.22 -9.96 10.85
CA CYS A 289 16.72 -9.42 9.59
C CYS A 289 18.23 -9.16 9.71
N LYS A 290 19.03 -9.78 8.86
CA LYS A 290 20.49 -9.67 8.87
C LYS A 290 20.93 -8.20 8.79
N GLU A 291 20.23 -7.41 7.97
CA GLU A 291 20.48 -5.98 7.78
C GLU A 291 20.31 -5.19 9.10
N LEU A 292 19.31 -5.55 9.92
CA LEU A 292 19.12 -4.90 11.22
C LEU A 292 20.28 -5.22 12.18
N SER A 293 20.75 -6.47 12.18
CA SER A 293 21.91 -6.85 12.99
C SER A 293 23.19 -6.12 12.56
N GLU A 294 23.43 -5.99 11.26
CA GLU A 294 24.55 -5.22 10.72
C GLU A 294 24.49 -3.73 11.11
N ALA A 295 23.31 -3.11 11.00
CA ALA A 295 23.11 -1.73 11.39
C ALA A 295 23.34 -1.50 12.89
N TRP A 296 22.81 -2.40 13.72
CA TRP A 296 22.96 -2.35 15.17
C TRP A 296 24.42 -2.43 15.60
N GLU A 297 25.20 -3.37 15.04
CA GLU A 297 26.62 -3.45 15.34
C GLU A 297 27.40 -2.22 14.87
N ALA A 298 27.04 -1.65 13.71
CA ALA A 298 27.64 -0.43 13.22
C ALA A 298 27.29 0.80 14.12
N ALA A 299 26.06 0.88 14.63
CA ALA A 299 25.65 1.98 15.51
C ALA A 299 26.42 2.04 16.83
N LYS A 300 26.82 0.88 17.39
CA LYS A 300 27.63 0.81 18.62
C LYS A 300 29.00 1.47 18.49
N THR A 301 29.51 1.61 17.27
CA THR A 301 30.84 2.21 16.98
C THR A 301 30.76 3.64 16.46
N GLY A 302 29.54 4.17 16.26
CA GLY A 302 29.27 5.51 15.74
C GLY A 302 29.46 6.65 16.77
N SER A 303 29.41 7.87 16.29
CA SER A 303 29.52 9.08 17.14
C SER A 303 28.32 9.23 18.07
N ALA A 304 28.58 9.53 19.34
CA ALA A 304 27.57 9.73 20.37
C ALA A 304 26.88 11.11 20.23
N HIS A 305 26.17 11.38 19.13
CA HIS A 305 25.24 12.50 19.10
C HIS A 305 23.96 12.10 19.84
N SER A 306 23.52 12.93 20.80
CA SER A 306 22.22 12.68 21.41
C SER A 306 21.12 12.87 20.37
N GLN A 307 20.04 12.09 20.47
CA GLN A 307 18.85 12.24 19.63
C GLN A 307 18.33 13.69 19.60
N GLU A 308 18.34 14.36 20.76
CA GLU A 308 17.92 15.76 20.90
C GLU A 308 18.80 16.70 20.08
N GLN A 309 20.13 16.52 20.12
CA GLN A 309 21.07 17.34 19.35
C GLN A 309 20.87 17.16 17.85
N LEU A 310 20.71 15.92 17.38
CA LEU A 310 20.43 15.63 15.97
C LEU A 310 19.12 16.29 15.52
N LEU A 311 18.03 16.09 16.23
CA LEU A 311 16.73 16.66 15.85
C LEU A 311 16.73 18.19 15.95
N ALA A 312 17.44 18.79 16.92
CA ALA A 312 17.59 20.24 17.06
C ALA A 312 18.39 20.86 15.90
N SER A 313 19.35 20.14 15.31
CA SER A 313 20.14 20.63 14.17
C SER A 313 19.32 20.79 12.88
N ILE A 314 18.17 20.13 12.76
CA ILE A 314 17.29 20.21 11.59
C ILE A 314 16.35 21.39 11.76
N GLU A 315 16.62 22.51 11.08
CA GLU A 315 15.87 23.76 11.21
C GLU A 315 14.41 23.63 10.76
N ASN A 316 14.18 23.03 9.58
CA ASN A 316 12.83 22.90 9.02
C ASN A 316 11.97 21.92 9.83
N PRO A 317 10.83 22.35 10.42
CA PRO A 317 9.99 21.50 11.26
C PRO A 317 9.42 20.28 10.55
N TYR A 318 9.04 20.41 9.27
CA TYR A 318 8.53 19.29 8.48
C TYR A 318 9.64 18.26 8.20
N THR A 319 10.84 18.71 7.78
CA THR A 319 12.00 17.85 7.57
C THR A 319 12.39 17.12 8.85
N ARG A 320 12.34 17.81 10.01
CA ARG A 320 12.59 17.19 11.32
C ARG A 320 11.62 16.04 11.62
N LYS A 321 10.34 16.19 11.30
CA LYS A 321 9.32 15.12 11.48
C LYS A 321 9.58 13.89 10.61
N ARG A 322 10.35 14.01 9.51
CA ARG A 322 10.73 12.89 8.67
C ARG A 322 11.75 11.96 9.33
N VAL A 323 12.50 12.45 10.32
CA VAL A 323 13.50 11.67 11.06
C VAL A 323 12.84 11.06 12.29
N ILE A 324 12.69 9.76 12.31
CA ILE A 324 11.97 8.99 13.30
C ILE A 324 12.97 8.10 14.05
N PRO A 325 13.14 8.27 15.36
CA PRO A 325 13.95 7.35 16.15
C PRO A 325 13.42 5.91 16.04
N GLN A 326 14.33 4.94 16.05
CA GLN A 326 13.98 3.53 16.12
C GLN A 326 14.09 3.03 17.56
N LYS A 327 13.39 1.94 17.88
CA LYS A 327 13.54 1.27 19.19
C LYS A 327 14.96 0.79 19.47
N GLN A 328 15.77 0.63 18.43
CA GLN A 328 17.20 0.39 18.54
C GLN A 328 17.94 1.72 18.73
N GLU A 329 18.54 1.90 19.89
CA GLU A 329 19.27 3.12 20.25
C GLU A 329 20.34 3.49 19.21
N GLY A 330 20.40 4.75 18.80
CA GLY A 330 21.35 5.24 17.81
C GLY A 330 20.95 4.99 16.35
N LEU A 331 19.79 4.34 16.09
CA LEU A 331 19.25 4.14 14.75
C LEU A 331 18.00 4.99 14.50
N TYR A 332 17.85 5.41 13.25
CA TYR A 332 16.77 6.27 12.79
C TYR A 332 16.17 5.76 11.49
N SER A 333 14.92 6.11 11.28
CA SER A 333 14.21 5.97 10.00
C SER A 333 13.98 7.35 9.39
N VAL A 334 14.14 7.48 8.08
CA VAL A 334 13.85 8.72 7.35
C VAL A 334 12.67 8.49 6.41
N ALA A 335 11.58 9.23 6.63
CA ALA A 335 10.39 9.19 5.78
C ALA A 335 10.60 9.96 4.47
N CYS A 336 10.17 9.40 3.35
CA CYS A 336 10.10 10.07 2.06
C CYS A 336 8.72 9.86 1.43
N HIS A 337 7.97 10.94 1.25
CA HIS A 337 6.62 10.91 0.72
C HIS A 337 6.57 11.63 -0.64
N PRO A 338 6.76 10.92 -1.77
CA PRO A 338 6.55 11.51 -3.09
C PRO A 338 5.07 11.88 -3.29
N LEU A 339 4.81 13.01 -3.94
CA LEU A 339 3.46 13.49 -4.20
C LEU A 339 2.62 12.43 -4.95
N GLY A 340 1.51 12.00 -4.35
CA GLY A 340 0.64 10.96 -4.87
C GLY A 340 1.36 9.65 -5.18
N GLY A 341 2.42 9.32 -4.44
CA GLY A 341 3.20 8.08 -4.62
C GLY A 341 3.94 7.97 -5.95
N SER A 342 4.11 9.07 -6.69
CA SER A 342 4.69 9.08 -8.04
C SER A 342 5.97 9.91 -8.10
N PRO A 343 7.09 9.40 -7.52
CA PRO A 343 8.36 10.13 -7.52
C PRO A 343 8.94 10.30 -8.92
N ASP A 344 9.84 11.25 -9.07
CA ASP A 344 10.78 11.24 -10.20
C ASP A 344 11.55 9.91 -10.17
N PRO A 345 11.58 9.16 -11.28
CA PRO A 345 12.30 7.89 -11.32
C PRO A 345 13.78 7.97 -10.92
N ALA A 346 14.45 9.10 -11.17
CA ALA A 346 15.85 9.35 -10.79
C ALA A 346 16.06 9.34 -9.26
N LEU A 347 15.00 9.50 -8.46
CA LEU A 347 15.07 9.39 -7.00
C LEU A 347 15.67 8.05 -6.55
N PHE A 348 15.33 6.97 -7.24
CA PHE A 348 15.82 5.63 -6.86
C PHE A 348 17.33 5.48 -7.05
N GLU A 349 17.92 6.12 -8.08
CA GLU A 349 19.38 6.15 -8.27
C GLU A 349 20.05 6.95 -7.15
N LYS A 350 19.56 8.14 -6.84
CA LYS A 350 20.09 8.99 -5.75
C LYS A 350 20.08 8.28 -4.40
N VAL A 351 18.92 7.69 -4.05
CA VAL A 351 18.76 6.97 -2.79
C VAL A 351 19.65 5.73 -2.76
N TYR A 352 19.76 4.99 -3.87
CA TYR A 352 20.64 3.82 -3.94
C TYR A 352 22.11 4.18 -3.71
N ASP A 353 22.59 5.26 -4.33
CA ASP A 353 23.98 5.70 -4.20
C ASP A 353 24.38 6.05 -2.76
N VAL A 354 23.43 6.54 -1.97
CA VAL A 354 23.63 6.81 -0.54
C VAL A 354 23.55 5.51 0.26
N ILE A 355 22.41 4.82 0.21
CA ILE A 355 22.15 3.73 1.17
C ILE A 355 23.00 2.49 0.93
N ARG A 356 23.55 2.27 -0.30
CA ARG A 356 24.48 1.15 -0.56
C ARG A 356 25.71 1.19 0.31
N ARG A 357 26.10 2.37 0.82
CA ARG A 357 27.26 2.60 1.69
C ARG A 357 26.94 2.48 3.18
N ILE A 358 25.67 2.63 3.57
CA ILE A 358 25.22 2.62 4.97
C ILE A 358 24.98 1.16 5.41
N PRO A 359 25.69 0.64 6.43
CA PRO A 359 25.51 -0.72 6.91
C PRO A 359 24.06 -1.00 7.30
N GLY A 360 23.48 -2.09 6.79
CA GLY A 360 22.14 -2.53 7.14
C GLY A 360 20.97 -1.64 6.68
N ALA A 361 21.22 -0.50 6.03
CA ALA A 361 20.15 0.35 5.51
C ALA A 361 19.36 -0.34 4.41
N GLN A 362 18.05 -0.13 4.42
CA GLN A 362 17.12 -0.64 3.40
C GLN A 362 15.88 0.27 3.33
N LEU A 363 15.07 0.10 2.27
CA LEU A 363 13.79 0.78 2.16
C LEU A 363 12.65 -0.09 2.65
N ARG A 364 11.63 0.57 3.22
CA ARG A 364 10.34 -0.01 3.59
C ARG A 364 9.21 0.77 2.92
N LEU A 365 8.53 0.15 1.98
CA LEU A 365 7.35 0.74 1.34
C LEU A 365 6.18 0.80 2.32
N SER A 366 5.39 1.89 2.27
CA SER A 366 4.20 2.07 3.10
C SER A 366 2.91 1.98 2.27
N PRO A 367 1.79 1.52 2.86
CA PRO A 367 0.46 1.63 2.25
C PRO A 367 -0.01 3.06 1.99
N GLU A 368 0.67 4.06 2.51
CA GLU A 368 0.42 5.49 2.30
C GLU A 368 1.13 6.05 1.07
N GLU A 369 1.55 5.18 0.12
CA GLU A 369 2.21 5.58 -1.14
C GLU A 369 3.56 6.29 -0.93
N MET A 370 4.24 5.97 0.17
CA MET A 370 5.54 6.50 0.56
C MET A 370 6.53 5.37 0.89
N PHE A 371 7.74 5.71 1.27
CA PHE A 371 8.71 4.78 1.81
C PHE A 371 9.51 5.38 2.97
N TYR A 372 10.12 4.51 3.74
CA TYR A 372 11.11 4.85 4.76
C TYR A 372 12.47 4.29 4.36
N VAL A 373 13.53 5.06 4.59
CA VAL A 373 14.89 4.51 4.69
C VAL A 373 15.11 4.20 6.16
N ILE A 374 15.30 2.93 6.49
CA ILE A 374 15.48 2.49 7.88
C ILE A 374 16.93 2.11 8.14
N ASN A 375 17.28 2.01 9.43
CA ASN A 375 18.61 1.63 9.93
C ASN A 375 19.70 2.65 9.60
N CYS A 376 19.36 3.95 9.63
CA CYS A 376 20.32 5.04 9.47
C CYS A 376 20.92 5.40 10.84
N ARG A 377 22.23 5.62 10.91
CA ARG A 377 22.88 6.19 12.09
C ARG A 377 22.75 7.71 12.07
N ALA A 378 23.00 8.39 13.19
CA ALA A 378 22.90 9.86 13.27
C ALA A 378 23.74 10.56 12.19
N GLU A 379 24.93 10.06 11.92
CA GLU A 379 25.87 10.58 10.92
C GLU A 379 25.42 10.40 9.47
N ASP A 380 24.49 9.47 9.20
CA ASP A 380 23.94 9.19 7.88
C ASP A 380 22.73 10.08 7.53
N ILE A 381 22.11 10.74 8.52
CA ILE A 381 20.81 11.39 8.38
C ILE A 381 20.84 12.54 7.37
N GLU A 382 21.85 13.39 7.42
CA GLU A 382 21.95 14.55 6.53
C GLU A 382 21.98 14.09 5.05
N GLU A 383 22.84 13.11 4.73
CA GLU A 383 22.97 12.58 3.37
C GLU A 383 21.70 11.86 2.90
N VAL A 384 21.02 11.11 3.80
CA VAL A 384 19.76 10.45 3.49
C VAL A 384 18.64 11.47 3.29
N LEU A 385 18.57 12.53 4.08
CA LEU A 385 17.61 13.62 3.89
C LEU A 385 17.83 14.32 2.54
N GLU A 386 19.07 14.60 2.16
CA GLU A 386 19.40 15.17 0.86
C GLU A 386 19.00 14.25 -0.29
N ALA A 387 19.35 12.97 -0.22
CA ALA A 387 19.02 11.99 -1.26
C ALA A 387 17.51 11.76 -1.41
N THR A 388 16.74 11.90 -0.33
CA THR A 388 15.28 11.76 -0.31
C THR A 388 14.55 13.10 -0.46
N SER A 389 15.27 14.19 -0.63
CA SER A 389 14.71 15.50 -0.99
C SER A 389 14.53 15.53 -2.50
N CYS A 390 13.32 15.35 -2.95
CA CYS A 390 12.97 15.70 -4.32
C CYS A 390 12.91 17.25 -4.39
N LYS A 391 13.01 17.79 -5.60
CA LYS A 391 12.64 19.19 -5.81
C LYS A 391 11.24 19.38 -5.19
N GLU A 392 10.96 20.55 -4.61
CA GLU A 392 9.71 20.86 -3.90
C GLU A 392 8.42 20.42 -4.65
N ALA A 393 8.49 20.26 -5.97
CA ALA A 393 7.39 19.80 -6.80
C ALA A 393 7.07 18.30 -6.67
N ASP A 394 8.01 17.46 -6.23
CA ASP A 394 7.90 15.99 -6.32
C ASP A 394 7.76 15.29 -4.96
N CYS A 395 8.08 15.96 -3.84
CA CYS A 395 7.90 15.42 -2.49
C CYS A 395 7.07 16.37 -1.61
N ALA A 396 6.37 15.77 -0.65
CA ALA A 396 5.53 16.47 0.31
C ALA A 396 6.36 17.38 1.22
N CYS A 397 5.82 18.58 1.50
CA CYS A 397 6.31 19.57 2.44
C CYS A 397 5.28 19.92 3.53
N SER A 398 4.10 19.31 3.49
CA SER A 398 3.03 19.46 4.48
C SER A 398 2.27 18.16 4.67
N ARG A 399 1.49 18.08 5.75
CA ARG A 399 0.60 16.94 6.00
C ARG A 399 -0.46 16.78 4.91
N PHE A 400 -0.91 17.87 4.32
CA PHE A 400 -1.87 17.82 3.22
C PHE A 400 -1.25 17.21 1.95
N GLU A 401 -0.01 17.56 1.64
CA GLU A 401 0.72 17.03 0.50
C GLU A 401 1.04 15.52 0.62
N GLU A 402 1.00 14.94 1.84
CA GLU A 402 1.06 13.50 2.07
C GLU A 402 -0.23 12.75 1.67
N SER A 403 -1.15 13.42 0.99
CA SER A 403 -2.43 12.83 0.57
C SER A 403 -2.25 11.67 -0.39
N VAL A 404 -3.11 10.65 -0.21
CA VAL A 404 -3.06 9.40 -0.98
C VAL A 404 -3.94 9.51 -2.23
N ALA A 405 -3.38 9.27 -3.40
CA ALA A 405 -4.12 9.30 -4.67
C ALA A 405 -3.75 8.12 -5.58
N CYS A 406 -4.73 7.31 -5.96
CA CYS A 406 -4.45 6.22 -6.89
C CYS A 406 -3.94 6.76 -8.24
N ILE A 407 -3.37 5.89 -9.09
CA ILE A 407 -2.73 6.28 -10.36
C ILE A 407 -3.64 7.02 -11.36
N GLY A 408 -4.97 6.98 -11.15
CA GLY A 408 -5.93 7.74 -11.95
C GLY A 408 -6.21 7.23 -13.36
N SER A 409 -7.15 7.90 -14.04
CA SER A 409 -7.63 7.51 -15.36
C SER A 409 -6.67 7.83 -16.50
N SER A 410 -5.65 8.64 -16.29
CA SER A 410 -4.60 8.88 -17.29
C SER A 410 -3.82 7.59 -17.64
N ILE A 411 -3.72 6.66 -16.71
CA ILE A 411 -3.00 5.39 -16.85
C ILE A 411 -3.94 4.19 -16.72
N CYS A 412 -4.79 4.18 -15.68
CA CYS A 412 -5.61 3.03 -15.33
C CYS A 412 -6.80 2.88 -16.28
N GLN A 413 -6.93 1.70 -16.92
CA GLN A 413 -8.09 1.37 -17.76
C GLN A 413 -9.44 1.40 -17.03
N GLN A 414 -9.44 1.20 -15.70
CA GLN A 414 -10.65 1.20 -14.85
C GLN A 414 -10.94 2.57 -14.23
N GLY A 415 -10.01 3.52 -14.34
CA GLY A 415 -10.16 4.86 -13.79
C GLY A 415 -11.28 5.63 -14.49
N VAL A 416 -12.14 6.28 -13.71
CA VAL A 416 -13.21 7.17 -14.19
C VAL A 416 -12.72 8.62 -14.20
N ARG A 417 -11.95 9.01 -13.16
CA ARG A 417 -11.34 10.35 -13.00
C ARG A 417 -9.84 10.24 -12.82
N ASP A 418 -9.13 11.32 -13.14
CA ASP A 418 -7.71 11.43 -12.90
C ASP A 418 -7.44 11.95 -11.47
N SER A 419 -7.27 11.02 -10.54
CA SER A 419 -6.98 11.33 -9.13
C SER A 419 -5.63 12.02 -8.93
N GLN A 420 -4.64 11.74 -9.79
CA GLN A 420 -3.32 12.37 -9.71
C GLN A 420 -3.39 13.83 -10.17
N ALA A 421 -4.15 14.12 -11.23
CA ALA A 421 -4.36 15.49 -11.69
C ALA A 421 -5.10 16.32 -10.63
N LEU A 422 -6.19 15.77 -10.05
CA LEU A 422 -6.89 16.44 -8.96
C LEU A 422 -5.96 16.74 -7.78
N LEU A 423 -5.18 15.75 -7.32
CA LEU A 423 -4.25 15.97 -6.20
C LEU A 423 -3.27 17.11 -6.49
N ARG A 424 -2.68 17.17 -7.69
CA ARG A 424 -1.77 18.25 -8.07
C ARG A 424 -2.45 19.62 -8.01
N THR A 425 -3.64 19.75 -8.58
CA THR A 425 -4.42 21.00 -8.51
C THR A 425 -4.68 21.43 -7.05
N LEU A 426 -4.95 20.46 -6.17
CA LEU A 426 -5.18 20.76 -4.75
C LEU A 426 -3.92 21.18 -4.00
N ILE A 427 -2.77 20.57 -4.31
CA ILE A 427 -1.46 20.98 -3.76
C ILE A 427 -1.08 22.38 -4.27
N GLU A 428 -1.30 22.66 -5.56
CA GLU A 428 -1.08 23.99 -6.14
C GLU A 428 -1.95 25.05 -5.43
N MET A 429 -3.19 24.72 -5.12
CA MET A 429 -4.10 25.58 -4.35
C MET A 429 -3.58 25.81 -2.93
N GLU A 430 -3.20 24.74 -2.18
CA GLU A 430 -2.66 24.87 -0.82
C GLU A 430 -1.43 25.79 -0.78
N ARG A 431 -0.49 25.58 -1.71
CA ARG A 431 0.74 26.39 -1.83
C ARG A 431 0.45 27.84 -2.19
N ALA A 432 -0.51 28.09 -3.10
CA ALA A 432 -0.91 29.43 -3.52
C ALA A 432 -1.57 30.23 -2.39
N GLU A 433 -2.38 29.56 -1.55
CA GLU A 433 -3.00 30.18 -0.37
C GLU A 433 -2.02 30.36 0.82
N GLY A 434 -0.86 29.68 0.76
CA GLY A 434 0.16 29.78 1.81
C GLY A 434 -0.28 29.17 3.15
N PHE A 435 -1.12 28.14 3.14
CA PHE A 435 -1.52 27.46 4.36
C PHE A 435 -0.32 26.80 5.04
N LYS A 436 -0.24 26.97 6.37
CA LYS A 436 0.80 26.30 7.18
C LYS A 436 0.51 24.82 7.30
N ASP A 437 1.58 24.03 7.51
CA ASP A 437 1.46 22.60 7.81
C ASP A 437 0.47 22.36 8.97
N GLY A 438 -0.47 21.44 8.77
CA GLY A 438 -1.51 21.08 9.73
C GLY A 438 -2.80 21.89 9.63
N ILE A 439 -2.95 22.84 8.71
CA ILE A 439 -4.22 23.56 8.45
C ILE A 439 -5.17 22.67 7.64
N LEU A 440 -4.69 21.99 6.60
CA LEU A 440 -5.46 21.00 5.88
C LEU A 440 -5.05 19.56 6.29
N PRO A 441 -6.00 18.62 6.38
CA PRO A 441 -5.70 17.23 6.67
C PRO A 441 -5.19 16.48 5.44
N GLN A 442 -4.55 15.34 5.66
CA GLN A 442 -4.35 14.36 4.61
C GLN A 442 -5.72 13.91 4.04
N ILE A 443 -5.84 13.86 2.72
CA ILE A 443 -7.05 13.40 2.02
C ILE A 443 -6.77 12.13 1.20
N HIS A 444 -7.85 11.42 0.87
CA HIS A 444 -7.79 10.15 0.16
C HIS A 444 -8.57 10.22 -1.16
N ILE A 445 -7.90 10.08 -2.30
CA ILE A 445 -8.52 10.24 -3.62
C ILE A 445 -8.48 8.92 -4.41
N SER A 446 -9.65 8.43 -4.79
CA SER A 446 -9.77 7.29 -5.70
C SER A 446 -10.44 7.72 -6.99
N GLY A 447 -9.83 7.45 -8.14
CA GLY A 447 -10.38 7.79 -9.44
C GLY A 447 -11.61 6.97 -9.87
N CYS A 448 -12.05 6.00 -9.07
CA CYS A 448 -13.24 5.16 -9.33
C CYS A 448 -13.68 4.39 -8.07
N PRO A 449 -14.83 3.66 -8.11
CA PRO A 449 -15.34 2.89 -6.97
C PRO A 449 -14.43 1.74 -6.47
N SER A 450 -13.31 1.45 -7.13
CA SER A 450 -12.39 0.38 -6.69
C SER A 450 -11.63 0.70 -5.41
N SER A 451 -11.68 1.94 -4.91
CA SER A 451 -11.09 2.40 -3.65
C SER A 451 -9.58 2.09 -3.52
N CYS A 452 -8.83 2.31 -4.60
CA CYS A 452 -7.39 2.09 -4.56
C CYS A 452 -6.66 3.12 -3.69
N GLY A 453 -7.15 4.38 -3.65
CA GLY A 453 -6.70 5.44 -2.74
C GLY A 453 -7.41 5.44 -1.40
N THR A 454 -8.10 4.37 -1.01
CA THR A 454 -8.71 4.16 0.33
C THR A 454 -9.65 5.28 0.81
N HIS A 455 -10.35 5.97 -0.12
CA HIS A 455 -11.19 7.14 0.17
C HIS A 455 -12.25 6.93 1.26
N GLN A 456 -12.63 5.69 1.54
CA GLN A 456 -13.67 5.37 2.53
C GLN A 456 -13.17 5.41 3.98
N THR A 457 -11.86 5.46 4.20
CA THR A 457 -11.27 5.44 5.55
C THR A 457 -10.47 6.69 5.89
N GLY A 458 -10.35 7.64 4.96
CA GLY A 458 -9.82 8.97 5.23
C GLY A 458 -10.81 9.86 5.98
N VAL A 459 -10.31 10.84 6.73
CA VAL A 459 -11.14 11.89 7.34
C VAL A 459 -11.91 12.64 6.26
N ILE A 460 -11.27 12.90 5.12
CA ILE A 460 -11.88 13.39 3.88
C ILE A 460 -11.47 12.44 2.76
N GLY A 461 -12.44 11.95 1.99
CA GLY A 461 -12.22 11.06 0.88
C GLY A 461 -13.02 11.46 -0.37
N PHE A 462 -12.41 11.30 -1.55
CA PHE A 462 -13.03 11.57 -2.84
C PHE A 462 -13.04 10.33 -3.72
N ARG A 463 -14.21 10.01 -4.29
CA ARG A 463 -14.40 8.92 -5.25
C ARG A 463 -14.81 9.46 -6.60
N GLY A 464 -14.01 9.26 -7.62
CA GLY A 464 -14.28 9.72 -8.98
C GLY A 464 -15.58 9.17 -9.57
N GLY A 465 -16.32 10.06 -10.21
CA GLY A 465 -17.60 9.83 -10.84
C GLY A 465 -17.93 10.90 -11.87
N ALA A 466 -19.21 11.10 -12.11
CA ALA A 466 -19.76 12.16 -12.96
C ALA A 466 -21.14 12.57 -12.43
N LYS A 467 -21.56 13.81 -12.72
CA LYS A 467 -22.87 14.35 -12.37
C LYS A 467 -23.50 15.05 -13.58
N SER A 468 -24.77 14.82 -13.83
CA SER A 468 -25.51 15.58 -14.82
C SER A 468 -25.99 16.90 -14.21
N VAL A 469 -25.55 18.02 -14.79
CA VAL A 469 -25.97 19.37 -14.41
C VAL A 469 -26.49 20.06 -15.66
N ASN A 470 -27.71 20.54 -15.66
CA ASN A 470 -28.35 21.18 -16.82
C ASN A 470 -28.29 20.34 -18.11
N LYS A 471 -28.49 19.01 -17.99
CA LYS A 471 -28.36 18.00 -19.08
C LYS A 471 -26.96 17.79 -19.65
N GLU A 472 -25.94 18.39 -19.05
CA GLU A 472 -24.54 18.19 -19.39
C GLU A 472 -23.88 17.29 -18.32
N VAL A 473 -23.11 16.28 -18.77
CA VAL A 473 -22.37 15.38 -17.88
C VAL A 473 -21.03 16.02 -17.51
N LYS A 474 -20.90 16.45 -16.27
CA LYS A 474 -19.69 17.09 -15.74
C LYS A 474 -18.82 16.14 -14.91
N PRO A 475 -17.48 16.31 -14.95
CA PRO A 475 -16.55 15.65 -14.02
C PRO A 475 -16.92 15.94 -12.57
N ALA A 476 -16.98 14.88 -11.74
CA ALA A 476 -17.39 15.03 -10.35
C ALA A 476 -16.78 13.95 -9.46
N PHE A 477 -16.77 14.21 -8.16
CA PHE A 477 -16.38 13.23 -7.15
C PHE A 477 -17.44 13.14 -6.07
N GLN A 478 -17.62 11.93 -5.54
CA GLN A 478 -18.39 11.68 -4.34
C GLN A 478 -17.53 12.00 -3.13
N LEU A 479 -18.03 12.85 -2.25
CA LEU A 479 -17.37 13.27 -1.01
C LEU A 479 -17.73 12.34 0.14
N PHE A 480 -16.71 11.81 0.82
CA PHE A 480 -16.81 11.03 2.05
C PHE A 480 -16.12 11.78 3.18
N VAL A 481 -16.68 11.73 4.37
CA VAL A 481 -16.12 12.37 5.56
C VAL A 481 -16.17 11.46 6.78
N LYS A 482 -15.39 11.77 7.83
CA LYS A 482 -15.37 11.07 9.11
C LYS A 482 -14.89 9.62 9.04
N GLY A 483 -14.18 9.20 8.00
CA GLY A 483 -13.53 7.89 7.96
C GLY A 483 -12.42 7.79 9.02
N CYS A 484 -12.15 6.56 9.48
CA CYS A 484 -11.07 6.25 10.41
C CYS A 484 -10.57 4.83 10.17
N SER A 485 -9.25 4.64 10.09
CA SER A 485 -8.62 3.33 9.89
C SER A 485 -8.04 2.72 11.18
N CYS A 486 -7.94 3.49 12.27
CA CYS A 486 -7.34 3.04 13.53
C CYS A 486 -8.12 1.90 14.15
N GLN A 487 -7.43 0.86 14.62
CA GLN A 487 -8.02 -0.30 15.28
C GLN A 487 -8.84 0.11 16.52
N GLY A 488 -10.03 -0.48 16.65
CA GLY A 488 -10.98 -0.18 17.70
C GLY A 488 -11.76 1.13 17.54
N LYS A 489 -11.43 1.92 16.49
CA LYS A 489 -12.13 3.16 16.12
C LYS A 489 -12.47 3.19 14.63
N GLU A 490 -12.35 2.05 13.95
CA GLU A 490 -12.58 1.94 12.51
C GLU A 490 -13.98 2.41 12.16
N ARG A 491 -14.06 3.25 11.14
CA ARG A 491 -15.32 3.75 10.61
C ARG A 491 -15.19 4.02 9.12
N MET A 492 -16.15 3.52 8.35
CA MET A 492 -16.32 3.94 6.97
C MET A 492 -16.85 5.37 6.95
N GLY A 493 -16.30 6.20 6.09
CA GLY A 493 -16.72 7.58 5.91
C GLY A 493 -18.19 7.67 5.47
N GLU A 494 -18.87 8.68 5.97
CA GLU A 494 -20.22 9.05 5.55
C GLU A 494 -20.17 9.67 4.15
N GLU A 495 -21.00 9.19 3.23
CA GLU A 495 -21.18 9.78 1.91
C GLU A 495 -22.06 11.03 2.03
N LEU A 496 -21.50 12.22 1.82
CA LEU A 496 -22.23 13.48 1.94
C LEU A 496 -22.98 13.86 0.66
N GLY A 497 -22.41 13.58 -0.49
CA GLY A 497 -22.97 13.96 -1.78
C GLY A 497 -21.91 14.11 -2.86
N THR A 498 -22.33 14.63 -4.00
CA THR A 498 -21.46 14.84 -5.15
C THR A 498 -20.95 16.28 -5.18
N ILE A 499 -19.68 16.47 -5.46
CA ILE A 499 -19.04 17.76 -5.70
C ILE A 499 -18.45 17.76 -7.10
N LEU A 500 -18.63 18.83 -7.87
CA LEU A 500 -17.99 18.96 -9.18
C LEU A 500 -16.48 19.07 -9.01
N GLU A 501 -15.71 18.46 -9.92
CA GLU A 501 -14.25 18.46 -9.86
C GLU A 501 -13.69 19.88 -9.77
N GLU A 502 -14.26 20.82 -10.53
CA GLU A 502 -13.92 22.25 -10.56
C GLU A 502 -14.20 22.99 -9.24
N HIS A 503 -15.08 22.47 -8.38
CA HIS A 503 -15.45 23.09 -7.09
C HIS A 503 -14.63 22.55 -5.90
N ILE A 504 -13.93 21.42 -6.04
CA ILE A 504 -13.17 20.80 -4.94
C ILE A 504 -12.07 21.71 -4.38
N PRO A 505 -11.30 22.46 -5.20
CA PRO A 505 -10.33 23.42 -4.68
C PRO A 505 -11.00 24.51 -3.81
N GLY A 506 -12.16 25.01 -4.23
CA GLY A 506 -12.93 26.01 -3.47
C GLY A 506 -13.41 25.48 -2.12
N PHE A 507 -13.89 24.23 -2.07
CA PHE A 507 -14.27 23.55 -0.84
C PHE A 507 -13.10 23.43 0.15
N LEU A 508 -11.95 22.93 -0.30
CA LEU A 508 -10.76 22.78 0.57
C LEU A 508 -10.16 24.12 0.99
N LYS A 509 -10.23 25.14 0.12
CA LYS A 509 -9.84 26.50 0.46
C LYS A 509 -10.73 27.07 1.57
N ALA A 510 -12.05 26.93 1.49
CA ALA A 510 -12.99 27.34 2.52
C ALA A 510 -12.73 26.63 3.86
N LEU A 511 -12.44 25.32 3.80
CA LEU A 511 -12.07 24.54 4.98
C LEU A 511 -10.76 25.06 5.60
N GLY A 512 -9.73 25.31 4.77
CA GLY A 512 -8.45 25.84 5.23
C GLY A 512 -8.60 27.17 5.95
N PHE A 513 -9.37 28.11 5.41
CA PHE A 513 -9.65 29.39 6.08
C PHE A 513 -10.43 29.21 7.39
N ALA A 514 -11.43 28.36 7.43
CA ALA A 514 -12.19 28.10 8.67
C ALA A 514 -11.29 27.54 9.79
N VAL A 515 -10.37 26.65 9.44
CA VAL A 515 -9.39 26.12 10.40
C VAL A 515 -8.41 27.21 10.82
N GLN A 516 -7.87 27.99 9.87
CA GLN A 516 -6.90 29.06 10.15
C GLN A 516 -7.50 30.16 11.03
N GLU A 517 -8.73 30.59 10.77
CA GLU A 517 -9.45 31.60 11.56
C GLU A 517 -9.72 31.14 13.00
N SER A 518 -9.85 29.83 13.23
CA SER A 518 -9.99 29.28 14.59
C SER A 518 -8.72 29.39 15.44
N GLY A 519 -7.57 29.66 14.83
CA GLY A 519 -6.25 29.65 15.48
C GLY A 519 -5.74 28.24 15.85
N LEU A 520 -6.41 27.18 15.41
CA LEU A 520 -6.07 25.79 15.70
C LEU A 520 -5.45 25.10 14.47
N ASN A 521 -4.84 23.93 14.67
CA ASN A 521 -4.61 22.99 13.59
C ASN A 521 -5.88 22.21 13.28
N PHE A 522 -5.90 21.52 12.13
CA PHE A 522 -7.07 20.76 11.70
C PHE A 522 -7.54 19.72 12.74
N GLU A 523 -6.63 18.99 13.37
CA GLU A 523 -6.99 17.92 14.32
C GLU A 523 -7.71 18.49 15.54
N ALA A 524 -7.22 19.60 16.11
CA ALA A 524 -7.84 20.28 17.25
C ALA A 524 -9.18 20.92 16.85
N TRP A 525 -9.24 21.57 15.68
CA TRP A 525 -10.46 22.15 15.15
C TRP A 525 -11.54 21.07 14.91
N TYR A 526 -11.17 19.98 14.26
CA TYR A 526 -12.09 18.87 13.99
C TYR A 526 -12.53 18.12 15.26
N ALA A 527 -11.69 18.08 16.29
CA ALA A 527 -12.07 17.51 17.59
C ALA A 527 -13.17 18.34 18.28
N GLN A 528 -13.18 19.67 18.08
CA GLN A 528 -14.19 20.58 18.64
C GLN A 528 -15.50 20.56 17.83
N ASP A 529 -15.44 20.53 16.49
CA ASP A 529 -16.64 20.51 15.62
C ASP A 529 -16.50 19.43 14.52
N LYS A 530 -16.90 18.21 14.84
CA LYS A 530 -16.91 17.09 13.88
C LYS A 530 -17.89 17.27 12.72
N GLU A 531 -18.85 18.19 12.84
CA GLU A 531 -19.80 18.54 11.78
C GLU A 531 -19.32 19.73 10.92
N GLY A 532 -18.24 20.38 11.29
CA GLY A 532 -17.71 21.57 10.60
C GLY A 532 -17.41 21.29 9.12
N ILE A 533 -16.78 20.16 8.80
CA ILE A 533 -16.54 19.77 7.40
C ILE A 533 -17.84 19.68 6.61
N LYS A 534 -18.89 19.07 7.20
CA LYS A 534 -20.19 18.89 6.55
C LYS A 534 -20.90 20.22 6.32
N LYS A 535 -20.82 21.15 7.28
CA LYS A 535 -21.39 22.49 7.15
C LYS A 535 -20.77 23.25 5.97
N ILE A 536 -19.44 23.24 5.88
CA ILE A 536 -18.71 23.90 4.78
C ILE A 536 -19.00 23.21 3.44
N ALA A 537 -19.08 21.88 3.40
CA ALA A 537 -19.32 21.14 2.17
C ALA A 537 -20.67 21.43 1.53
N GLN A 538 -21.70 21.83 2.30
CA GLN A 538 -23.06 22.08 1.79
C GLN A 538 -23.10 23.10 0.66
N ASP A 539 -22.25 24.12 0.69
CA ASP A 539 -22.19 25.17 -0.32
C ASP A 539 -21.58 24.71 -1.65
N PHE A 540 -20.95 23.52 -1.68
CA PHE A 540 -20.26 22.98 -2.84
C PHE A 540 -20.91 21.71 -3.41
N LEU A 541 -21.88 21.12 -2.71
CA LEU A 541 -22.60 19.92 -3.17
C LEU A 541 -23.57 20.25 -4.32
N VAL A 542 -23.77 19.29 -5.25
CA VAL A 542 -24.65 19.40 -6.43
C VAL A 542 -25.62 18.22 -6.56
#